data_01dda4f9fe7b33eabfada2371b74fb61
#
_entry.id   01dda4f9fe7b33eabfada2371b74fb61
#
_cell.length_a   1.000
_cell.length_b   1.000
_cell.length_c   1.000
_cell.angle_alpha   90.00
_cell.angle_beta   90.00
_cell.angle_gamma   90.00
#
_symmetry.space_group_name_H-M   'P 1'
#
loop_
_entity.id
_entity.type
_entity.pdbx_description
1 polymer ?
#
loop_
_entity_poly.entity_id
_entity_poly.type
_entity_poly.pdbx_seq_one_letter_code
_entity_poly.pdbx_strand_id
1 'polypeptide(L)'
;MVLDAQSLENRGLKMMKVLILSDQKPGHLNPSISLATLMGWDYDVFNLRYKNRSAKKMSYLCDGLFIKAPKLYKSLPEKNSYELIISAGSNTFYANKMLAKDWKIPNIALLYPRGYRLNFSHILCPNYDHPPKRSNITALPVNLSCTEPNWYRKKATEFIKNQHQPHRSSIGLVIGGSSFRSKIDPNQLREQITDVLEKTPEHEHWVTTSRRTTPEIDALLQEFPFDYQLIWSQNPYNPLPAFIELCEQLYITEDSASMVSEAVSYGRSS
;
A
#
# COMPACT_ATOMS: atom_id res chain seq x y z
N MET A 1 -11.66 15.24 -3.96
CA MET A 1 -12.83 15.37 -4.87
C MET A 1 -12.95 14.02 -5.57
N VAL A 2 -13.75 13.11 -5.04
CA VAL A 2 -14.07 11.83 -5.68
C VAL A 2 -15.14 12.14 -6.72
N LEU A 3 -14.84 11.95 -7.98
CA LEU A 3 -15.84 12.03 -9.06
C LEU A 3 -16.76 10.82 -8.90
N ASP A 4 -18.04 11.01 -8.69
CA ASP A 4 -19.00 9.93 -8.68
C ASP A 4 -19.21 9.35 -10.09
N ALA A 5 -19.67 8.09 -10.16
CA ALA A 5 -19.87 7.39 -11.43
C ALA A 5 -20.83 8.17 -12.36
N GLN A 6 -21.80 8.87 -11.82
CA GLN A 6 -22.78 9.67 -12.54
C GLN A 6 -22.16 10.93 -13.17
N SER A 7 -21.12 11.52 -12.55
CA SER A 7 -20.40 12.67 -13.10
C SER A 7 -19.47 12.26 -14.26
N LEU A 8 -19.05 11.00 -14.32
CA LEU A 8 -18.22 10.45 -15.40
C LEU A 8 -19.07 10.05 -16.63
N GLU A 9 -20.24 9.49 -16.42
CA GLU A 9 -21.20 9.20 -17.51
C GLU A 9 -21.64 10.47 -18.23
N ASN A 10 -21.85 11.56 -17.52
CA ASN A 10 -22.21 12.87 -18.09
C ASN A 10 -21.08 13.50 -18.94
N ARG A 11 -19.84 12.98 -18.89
CA ARG A 11 -18.71 13.41 -19.70
C ARG A 11 -18.45 12.52 -20.92
N GLY A 12 -19.29 11.53 -21.19
CA GLY A 12 -19.13 10.60 -22.31
C GLY A 12 -17.88 9.70 -22.21
N LEU A 13 -17.30 9.55 -21.03
CA LEU A 13 -16.17 8.67 -20.77
C LEU A 13 -16.67 7.23 -20.65
N LYS A 14 -16.40 6.41 -21.66
CA LYS A 14 -16.64 4.97 -21.61
C LYS A 14 -15.91 4.37 -20.40
N MET A 15 -16.63 3.69 -19.52
CA MET A 15 -16.04 2.95 -18.40
C MET A 15 -15.08 1.88 -18.93
N MET A 16 -13.79 2.06 -18.69
CA MET A 16 -12.76 1.13 -19.12
C MET A 16 -12.80 -0.12 -18.26
N LYS A 17 -12.79 -1.31 -18.85
CA LYS A 17 -12.70 -2.56 -18.12
C LYS A 17 -11.25 -3.03 -17.98
N VAL A 18 -10.81 -3.20 -16.74
CA VAL A 18 -9.40 -3.44 -16.39
C VAL A 18 -9.22 -4.83 -15.76
N LEU A 19 -8.14 -5.52 -16.12
CA LEU A 19 -7.72 -6.73 -15.44
C LEU A 19 -6.61 -6.41 -14.43
N ILE A 20 -6.84 -6.69 -13.17
CA ILE A 20 -5.82 -6.61 -12.11
C ILE A 20 -5.22 -8.00 -11.88
N LEU A 21 -3.91 -8.15 -12.11
CA LEU A 21 -3.18 -9.37 -11.78
C LEU A 21 -2.60 -9.26 -10.38
N SER A 22 -3.00 -10.17 -9.49
CA SER A 22 -2.65 -10.17 -8.07
C SER A 22 -1.82 -11.38 -7.67
N ASP A 23 -0.85 -11.18 -6.79
CA ASP A 23 -0.17 -12.27 -6.06
C ASP A 23 -0.71 -12.44 -4.62
N GLN A 24 -1.89 -11.89 -4.34
CA GLN A 24 -2.63 -11.94 -3.08
C GLN A 24 -1.97 -11.20 -1.90
N LYS A 25 -0.91 -10.43 -2.15
CA LYS A 25 -0.31 -9.60 -1.11
C LYS A 25 -1.03 -8.26 -1.02
N PRO A 26 -1.53 -7.85 0.16
CA PRO A 26 -2.23 -6.58 0.32
C PRO A 26 -1.43 -5.39 -0.20
N GLY A 27 -0.13 -5.30 0.10
CA GLY A 27 0.75 -4.23 -0.38
C GLY A 27 0.96 -4.17 -1.91
N HIS A 28 0.53 -5.20 -2.66
CA HIS A 28 0.52 -5.21 -4.12
C HIS A 28 -0.89 -5.03 -4.68
N LEU A 29 -1.88 -5.65 -4.06
CA LEU A 29 -3.26 -5.60 -4.53
C LEU A 29 -3.90 -4.23 -4.27
N ASN A 30 -3.74 -3.69 -3.05
CA ASN A 30 -4.37 -2.43 -2.68
C ASN A 30 -3.99 -1.25 -3.60
N PRO A 31 -2.72 -1.00 -3.96
CA PRO A 31 -2.38 0.03 -4.93
C PRO A 31 -3.04 -0.16 -6.30
N SER A 32 -3.21 -1.43 -6.74
CA SER A 32 -3.84 -1.73 -8.04
C SER A 32 -5.34 -1.42 -8.02
N ILE A 33 -6.02 -1.80 -6.95
CA ILE A 33 -7.43 -1.45 -6.73
C ILE A 33 -7.57 0.07 -6.59
N SER A 34 -6.69 0.71 -5.82
CA SER A 34 -6.71 2.17 -5.62
C SER A 34 -6.61 2.92 -6.95
N LEU A 35 -5.73 2.50 -7.86
CA LEU A 35 -5.63 3.13 -9.18
C LEU A 35 -6.94 2.97 -9.95
N ALA A 36 -7.50 1.78 -10.02
CA ALA A 36 -8.75 1.53 -10.75
C ALA A 36 -9.91 2.35 -10.17
N THR A 37 -10.02 2.41 -8.84
CA THR A 37 -11.05 3.19 -8.12
C THR A 37 -10.90 4.70 -8.38
N LEU A 38 -9.67 5.25 -8.27
CA LEU A 38 -9.40 6.66 -8.51
C LEU A 38 -9.73 7.09 -9.94
N MET A 39 -9.53 6.18 -10.89
CA MET A 39 -9.80 6.42 -12.31
C MET A 39 -11.25 6.12 -12.70
N GLY A 40 -12.09 5.61 -11.79
CA GLY A 40 -13.46 5.22 -12.09
C GLY A 40 -13.58 4.02 -13.06
N TRP A 41 -12.59 3.12 -13.08
CA TRP A 41 -12.57 1.96 -13.97
C TRP A 41 -13.26 0.75 -13.34
N ASP A 42 -14.00 -0.02 -14.16
CA ASP A 42 -14.48 -1.36 -13.78
C ASP A 42 -13.32 -2.35 -13.81
N TYR A 43 -13.22 -3.24 -12.82
CA TYR A 43 -12.09 -4.16 -12.74
C TYR A 43 -12.45 -5.55 -12.25
N ASP A 44 -11.75 -6.54 -12.84
CA ASP A 44 -11.70 -7.91 -12.33
C ASP A 44 -10.32 -8.20 -11.73
N VAL A 45 -10.28 -9.00 -10.66
CA VAL A 45 -9.03 -9.42 -10.03
C VAL A 45 -8.75 -10.89 -10.34
N PHE A 46 -7.59 -11.16 -10.93
CA PHE A 46 -7.13 -12.52 -11.18
C PHE A 46 -5.90 -12.86 -10.35
N ASN A 47 -5.99 -13.93 -9.56
CA ASN A 47 -4.92 -14.38 -8.68
C ASN A 47 -3.92 -15.26 -9.41
N LEU A 48 -2.72 -14.74 -9.63
CA LEU A 48 -1.61 -15.43 -10.29
C LEU A 48 -0.76 -16.24 -9.30
N ARG A 49 -0.35 -17.43 -9.73
CA ARG A 49 0.65 -18.23 -9.01
C ARG A 49 1.62 -18.88 -9.98
N TYR A 50 2.91 -18.74 -9.73
CA TYR A 50 3.91 -19.57 -10.40
C TYR A 50 3.72 -21.04 -10.01
N LYS A 51 4.08 -21.96 -10.90
CA LYS A 51 4.06 -23.40 -10.58
C LYS A 51 4.99 -23.73 -9.41
N ASN A 52 6.17 -23.13 -9.39
CA ASN A 52 7.18 -23.31 -8.36
C ASN A 52 8.17 -22.13 -8.32
N ARG A 53 9.13 -22.19 -7.38
CA ARG A 53 10.16 -21.13 -7.22
C ARG A 53 11.10 -21.02 -8.44
N SER A 54 11.40 -22.12 -9.11
CA SER A 54 12.23 -22.13 -10.32
C SER A 54 11.54 -21.44 -11.49
N ALA A 55 10.23 -21.64 -11.65
CA ALA A 55 9.42 -20.94 -12.64
C ALA A 55 9.48 -19.41 -12.46
N LYS A 56 9.47 -18.94 -11.19
CA LYS A 56 9.68 -17.50 -10.94
C LYS A 56 11.07 -17.02 -11.37
N LYS A 57 12.13 -17.76 -11.05
CA LYS A 57 13.49 -17.41 -11.50
C LYS A 57 13.60 -17.39 -13.01
N MET A 58 12.99 -18.39 -13.67
CA MET A 58 12.95 -18.49 -15.13
C MET A 58 12.22 -17.31 -15.76
N SER A 59 11.21 -16.71 -15.12
CA SER A 59 10.50 -15.56 -15.67
C SER A 59 11.40 -14.33 -15.90
N TYR A 60 12.42 -14.11 -15.08
CA TYR A 60 13.40 -13.03 -15.28
C TYR A 60 14.24 -13.28 -16.56
N LEU A 61 14.68 -14.53 -16.74
CA LEU A 61 15.43 -14.91 -17.95
C LEU A 61 14.56 -14.80 -19.20
N CYS A 62 13.35 -15.34 -19.16
CA CYS A 62 12.39 -15.24 -20.26
C CYS A 62 12.05 -13.79 -20.60
N ASP A 63 11.91 -12.93 -19.58
CA ASP A 63 11.70 -11.52 -19.82
C ASP A 63 12.90 -10.87 -20.49
N GLY A 64 14.14 -11.13 -20.02
CA GLY A 64 15.38 -10.65 -20.62
C GLY A 64 15.52 -11.03 -22.09
N LEU A 65 15.18 -12.25 -22.44
CA LEU A 65 15.29 -12.83 -23.78
C LEU A 65 14.03 -12.66 -24.66
N PHE A 66 13.01 -11.94 -24.20
CA PHE A 66 11.71 -11.75 -24.92
C PHE A 66 10.94 -13.05 -25.19
N ILE A 67 11.25 -14.13 -24.49
CA ILE A 67 10.62 -15.45 -24.65
C ILE A 67 9.25 -15.42 -23.98
N LYS A 68 8.24 -15.98 -24.63
CA LYS A 68 6.91 -16.20 -24.09
C LYS A 68 6.84 -17.58 -23.45
N ALA A 69 6.55 -17.65 -22.14
CA ALA A 69 6.50 -18.90 -21.38
C ALA A 69 5.28 -18.99 -20.45
N PRO A 70 4.06 -19.16 -21.01
CA PRO A 70 2.82 -19.22 -20.20
C PRO A 70 2.82 -20.41 -19.23
N LYS A 71 3.52 -21.49 -19.57
CA LYS A 71 3.65 -22.70 -18.73
C LYS A 71 4.35 -22.48 -17.38
N LEU A 72 4.91 -21.30 -17.12
CA LEU A 72 5.49 -20.95 -15.83
C LEU A 72 4.43 -20.76 -14.73
N TYR A 73 3.19 -20.44 -15.13
CA TYR A 73 2.06 -20.21 -14.23
C TYR A 73 1.17 -21.46 -14.08
N LYS A 74 0.47 -21.56 -12.94
CA LYS A 74 -0.53 -22.61 -12.71
C LYS A 74 -1.75 -22.41 -13.59
N SER A 75 -2.20 -21.15 -13.71
CA SER A 75 -3.29 -20.71 -14.57
C SER A 75 -3.02 -19.28 -15.04
N LEU A 76 -3.62 -18.91 -16.14
CA LEU A 76 -3.63 -17.56 -16.68
C LEU A 76 -5.09 -17.16 -16.97
N PRO A 77 -5.43 -15.87 -16.87
CA PRO A 77 -6.76 -15.42 -17.23
C PRO A 77 -6.99 -15.58 -18.74
N GLU A 78 -8.23 -15.79 -19.11
CA GLU A 78 -8.67 -15.76 -20.50
C GLU A 78 -8.88 -14.31 -20.95
N LYS A 79 -8.72 -14.08 -22.26
CA LYS A 79 -9.00 -12.79 -22.86
C LYS A 79 -10.50 -12.52 -22.78
N ASN A 80 -10.86 -11.40 -22.20
CA ASN A 80 -12.21 -10.87 -22.15
C ASN A 80 -12.19 -9.44 -22.73
N SER A 81 -13.23 -8.67 -22.49
CA SER A 81 -13.37 -7.25 -22.89
C SER A 81 -12.40 -6.28 -22.16
N TYR A 82 -11.29 -6.77 -21.61
CA TYR A 82 -10.29 -5.93 -20.93
C TYR A 82 -9.58 -5.00 -21.93
N GLU A 83 -9.49 -3.75 -21.54
CA GLU A 83 -8.84 -2.68 -22.30
C GLU A 83 -7.46 -2.31 -21.69
N LEU A 84 -7.16 -2.77 -20.46
CA LEU A 84 -5.93 -2.49 -19.74
C LEU A 84 -5.60 -3.64 -18.77
N ILE A 85 -4.31 -3.90 -18.55
CA ILE A 85 -3.84 -4.79 -17.48
C ILE A 85 -3.05 -3.98 -16.47
N ILE A 86 -3.40 -4.13 -15.18
CA ILE A 86 -2.66 -3.55 -14.06
C ILE A 86 -2.06 -4.67 -13.22
N SER A 87 -0.85 -4.47 -12.73
CA SER A 87 -0.26 -5.37 -11.75
C SER A 87 0.78 -4.70 -10.87
N ALA A 88 0.99 -5.25 -9.69
CA ALA A 88 2.04 -4.85 -8.76
C ALA A 88 2.82 -6.06 -8.25
N GLY A 89 4.13 -5.86 -8.09
CA GLY A 89 5.02 -6.84 -7.51
C GLY A 89 5.56 -7.89 -8.48
N SER A 90 6.74 -8.42 -8.14
CA SER A 90 7.55 -9.27 -9.01
C SER A 90 6.92 -10.59 -9.43
N ASN A 91 5.84 -11.02 -8.77
CA ASN A 91 5.15 -12.26 -9.14
C ASN A 91 4.19 -12.06 -10.32
N THR A 92 3.84 -10.83 -10.67
CA THR A 92 2.81 -10.53 -11.68
C THR A 92 3.38 -9.85 -12.93
N PHE A 93 4.50 -9.15 -12.84
CA PHE A 93 5.04 -8.32 -13.92
C PHE A 93 5.29 -9.07 -15.23
N TYR A 94 5.83 -10.30 -15.16
CA TYR A 94 6.08 -11.07 -16.37
C TYR A 94 4.77 -11.50 -17.06
N ALA A 95 3.78 -11.96 -16.31
CA ALA A 95 2.46 -12.29 -16.87
C ALA A 95 1.78 -11.05 -17.47
N ASN A 96 1.85 -9.92 -16.76
CA ASN A 96 1.31 -8.65 -17.23
C ASN A 96 1.83 -8.32 -18.65
N LYS A 97 3.15 -8.29 -18.83
CA LYS A 97 3.75 -8.00 -20.14
C LYS A 97 3.41 -9.04 -21.21
N MET A 98 3.41 -10.32 -20.84
CA MET A 98 3.11 -11.40 -21.75
C MET A 98 1.66 -11.31 -22.25
N LEU A 99 0.71 -11.14 -21.34
CA LEU A 99 -0.73 -11.04 -21.67
C LEU A 99 -1.04 -9.76 -22.44
N ALA A 100 -0.49 -8.62 -22.03
CA ALA A 100 -0.68 -7.35 -22.71
C ALA A 100 -0.22 -7.41 -24.17
N LYS A 101 0.94 -8.04 -24.42
CA LYS A 101 1.45 -8.28 -25.78
C LYS A 101 0.53 -9.18 -26.59
N ASP A 102 0.04 -10.28 -25.98
CA ASP A 102 -0.85 -11.24 -26.67
C ASP A 102 -2.20 -10.64 -27.00
N TRP A 103 -2.75 -9.88 -26.08
CA TRP A 103 -4.07 -9.27 -26.22
C TRP A 103 -4.04 -7.94 -26.98
N LYS A 104 -2.83 -7.40 -27.22
CA LYS A 104 -2.60 -6.11 -27.88
C LYS A 104 -3.29 -4.95 -27.15
N ILE A 105 -3.20 -4.93 -25.83
CA ILE A 105 -3.73 -3.88 -24.96
C ILE A 105 -2.62 -3.28 -24.11
N PRO A 106 -2.78 -2.03 -23.65
CA PRO A 106 -1.82 -1.39 -22.74
C PRO A 106 -1.71 -2.09 -21.39
N ASN A 107 -0.62 -1.82 -20.70
CA ASN A 107 -0.37 -2.35 -19.36
C ASN A 107 0.30 -1.34 -18.44
N ILE A 108 -0.06 -1.42 -17.16
CA ILE A 108 0.55 -0.62 -16.10
C ILE A 108 1.22 -1.54 -15.07
N ALA A 109 2.45 -1.19 -14.71
CA ALA A 109 3.11 -1.74 -13.54
C ALA A 109 3.02 -0.74 -12.39
N LEU A 110 2.54 -1.19 -11.24
CA LEU A 110 2.61 -0.44 -9.99
C LEU A 110 3.75 -0.98 -9.14
N LEU A 111 4.47 -0.07 -8.46
CA LEU A 111 5.76 -0.34 -7.82
C LEU A 111 6.87 -0.58 -8.86
N TYR A 112 8.13 -0.32 -8.43
CA TYR A 112 9.25 -0.43 -9.35
C TYR A 112 9.55 -1.90 -9.71
N PRO A 113 9.52 -2.28 -11.01
CA PRO A 113 9.66 -3.67 -11.43
C PRO A 113 11.13 -4.13 -11.45
N ARG A 114 11.75 -4.20 -10.27
CA ARG A 114 13.15 -4.63 -10.10
C ARG A 114 13.41 -5.99 -10.72
N GLY A 115 14.47 -6.08 -11.52
CA GLY A 115 14.88 -7.31 -12.19
C GLY A 115 14.13 -7.64 -13.48
N TYR A 116 13.13 -6.85 -13.84
CA TYR A 116 12.43 -6.95 -15.13
C TYR A 116 12.77 -5.77 -16.03
N ARG A 117 12.65 -5.96 -17.34
CA ARG A 117 12.77 -4.85 -18.29
C ARG A 117 11.61 -3.88 -18.12
N LEU A 118 11.90 -2.59 -18.28
CA LEU A 118 10.95 -1.50 -18.00
C LEU A 118 10.04 -1.17 -19.20
N ASN A 119 9.76 -2.14 -20.05
CA ASN A 119 8.94 -2.01 -21.26
C ASN A 119 7.44 -2.28 -20.97
N PHE A 120 6.90 -1.56 -20.02
CA PHE A 120 5.46 -1.42 -19.79
C PHE A 120 4.94 -0.20 -20.54
N SER A 121 3.64 -0.15 -20.82
CA SER A 121 3.01 1.06 -21.35
C SER A 121 3.18 2.22 -20.37
N HIS A 122 3.01 1.95 -19.05
CA HIS A 122 3.35 2.89 -17.99
C HIS A 122 3.78 2.18 -16.70
N ILE A 123 4.62 2.85 -15.93
CA ILE A 123 5.08 2.42 -14.60
C ILE A 123 4.80 3.54 -13.61
N LEU A 124 4.05 3.24 -12.56
CA LEU A 124 3.82 4.13 -11.43
C LEU A 124 4.55 3.56 -10.22
N CYS A 125 5.53 4.27 -9.70
CA CYS A 125 6.32 3.77 -8.58
C CYS A 125 6.69 4.91 -7.63
N PRO A 126 6.93 4.63 -6.34
CA PRO A 126 7.29 5.67 -5.40
C PRO A 126 8.70 6.22 -5.67
N ASN A 127 8.89 7.50 -5.36
CA ASN A 127 10.18 8.20 -5.49
C ASN A 127 11.33 7.52 -4.73
N TYR A 128 11.04 6.96 -3.56
CA TYR A 128 12.05 6.29 -2.74
C TYR A 128 12.59 4.98 -3.35
N ASP A 129 12.00 4.49 -4.44
CA ASP A 129 12.56 3.40 -5.24
C ASP A 129 13.64 3.87 -6.23
N HIS A 130 13.86 5.20 -6.32
CA HIS A 130 14.83 5.83 -7.21
C HIS A 130 14.74 5.34 -8.67
N PRO A 131 13.55 5.43 -9.30
CA PRO A 131 13.40 4.98 -10.68
C PRO A 131 14.20 5.86 -11.64
N PRO A 132 14.68 5.30 -12.76
CA PRO A 132 15.33 6.08 -13.80
C PRO A 132 14.31 7.02 -14.47
N LYS A 133 14.77 8.20 -14.90
CA LYS A 133 13.96 9.14 -15.67
C LYS A 133 13.65 8.55 -17.06
N ARG A 134 12.39 8.20 -17.31
CA ARG A 134 11.89 7.69 -18.60
C ARG A 134 10.47 8.22 -18.85
N SER A 135 10.09 8.37 -20.13
CA SER A 135 8.77 8.88 -20.52
C SER A 135 7.61 7.99 -20.05
N ASN A 136 7.86 6.69 -19.87
CA ASN A 136 6.86 5.73 -19.39
C ASN A 136 6.95 5.45 -17.89
N ILE A 137 7.64 6.28 -17.11
CA ILE A 137 7.74 6.13 -15.65
C ILE A 137 7.30 7.43 -14.98
N THR A 138 6.33 7.34 -14.10
CA THR A 138 5.95 8.41 -13.18
C THR A 138 6.34 8.01 -11.76
N ALA A 139 7.19 8.82 -11.16
CA ALA A 139 7.58 8.68 -9.77
C ALA A 139 6.56 9.42 -8.89
N LEU A 140 5.99 8.72 -7.92
CA LEU A 140 4.99 9.22 -6.99
C LEU A 140 5.65 9.54 -5.64
N PRO A 141 5.19 10.57 -4.90
CA PRO A 141 5.68 10.84 -3.55
C PRO A 141 5.53 9.62 -2.62
N VAL A 142 4.40 8.96 -2.69
CA VAL A 142 4.03 7.77 -1.91
C VAL A 142 3.37 6.72 -2.79
N ASN A 143 3.13 5.51 -2.26
CA ASN A 143 2.33 4.50 -2.95
C ASN A 143 0.88 4.96 -3.08
N LEU A 144 0.19 4.49 -4.12
CA LEU A 144 -1.24 4.70 -4.23
C LEU A 144 -1.97 3.97 -3.10
N SER A 145 -2.79 4.71 -2.39
CA SER A 145 -3.75 4.19 -1.43
C SER A 145 -5.04 4.99 -1.61
N CYS A 146 -6.13 4.32 -1.85
CA CYS A 146 -7.44 4.93 -1.95
C CYS A 146 -8.39 4.06 -1.14
N THR A 147 -8.83 4.60 -0.04
CA THR A 147 -9.89 4.00 0.77
C THR A 147 -10.98 5.04 0.91
N GLU A 148 -12.23 4.64 0.75
CA GLU A 148 -13.35 5.55 0.86
C GLU A 148 -13.39 6.22 2.24
N PRO A 149 -13.63 7.54 2.34
CA PRO A 149 -13.71 8.24 3.63
C PRO A 149 -14.67 7.59 4.62
N ASN A 150 -15.79 7.05 4.13
CA ASN A 150 -16.76 6.34 4.96
C ASN A 150 -16.19 5.09 5.63
N TRP A 151 -15.21 4.43 5.01
CA TRP A 151 -14.55 3.27 5.60
C TRP A 151 -13.73 3.68 6.85
N TYR A 152 -12.97 4.78 6.78
CA TYR A 152 -12.21 5.30 7.92
C TYR A 152 -13.15 5.71 9.06
N ARG A 153 -14.23 6.44 8.76
CA ARG A 153 -15.25 6.83 9.76
C ARG A 153 -15.88 5.61 10.43
N LYS A 154 -16.19 4.57 9.66
CA LYS A 154 -16.70 3.31 10.22
C LYS A 154 -15.68 2.66 11.14
N LYS A 155 -14.39 2.62 10.75
CA LYS A 155 -13.31 2.08 11.59
C LYS A 155 -13.08 2.91 12.85
N ALA A 156 -13.20 4.22 12.77
CA ALA A 156 -13.15 5.10 13.92
C ALA A 156 -14.31 4.84 14.89
N THR A 157 -15.52 4.69 14.38
CA THR A 157 -16.70 4.34 15.22
C THR A 157 -16.53 2.97 15.89
N GLU A 158 -16.05 1.96 15.17
CA GLU A 158 -15.75 0.63 15.71
C GLU A 158 -14.67 0.71 16.81
N PHE A 159 -13.63 1.53 16.59
CA PHE A 159 -12.55 1.74 17.55
C PHE A 159 -13.05 2.41 18.83
N ILE A 160 -13.80 3.50 18.72
CA ILE A 160 -14.37 4.20 19.89
C ILE A 160 -15.25 3.25 20.72
N LYS A 161 -16.04 2.41 20.05
CA LYS A 161 -16.95 1.46 20.73
C LYS A 161 -16.20 0.33 21.44
N ASN A 162 -15.13 -0.19 20.85
CA ASN A 162 -14.57 -1.49 21.24
C ASN A 162 -13.15 -1.41 21.84
N GLN A 163 -12.45 -0.29 21.65
CA GLN A 163 -11.04 -0.17 22.03
C GLN A 163 -10.81 0.97 23.00
N HIS A 164 -11.04 2.21 22.58
CA HIS A 164 -10.75 3.40 23.38
C HIS A 164 -11.65 4.56 22.99
N GLN A 165 -12.25 5.22 23.97
CA GLN A 165 -13.03 6.44 23.79
C GLN A 165 -12.17 7.64 24.18
N PRO A 166 -11.83 8.54 23.25
CA PRO A 166 -11.01 9.71 23.57
C PRO A 166 -11.78 10.71 24.46
N HIS A 167 -11.07 11.32 25.39
CA HIS A 167 -11.59 12.39 26.26
C HIS A 167 -11.03 13.78 25.87
N ARG A 168 -9.99 13.80 25.05
CA ARG A 168 -9.29 15.00 24.55
C ARG A 168 -8.89 14.78 23.10
N SER A 169 -8.38 15.81 22.44
CA SER A 169 -7.68 15.67 21.14
C SER A 169 -6.52 14.69 21.29
N SER A 170 -6.29 13.90 20.27
CA SER A 170 -5.34 12.79 20.35
C SER A 170 -4.21 12.93 19.35
N ILE A 171 -3.02 12.50 19.74
CA ILE A 171 -1.83 12.36 18.92
C ILE A 171 -1.52 10.87 18.78
N GLY A 172 -1.39 10.39 17.55
CA GLY A 172 -1.11 8.99 17.25
C GLY A 172 0.36 8.75 16.91
N LEU A 173 0.99 7.77 17.57
CA LEU A 173 2.31 7.27 17.25
C LEU A 173 2.19 5.87 16.63
N VAL A 174 2.67 5.71 15.41
CA VAL A 174 2.57 4.46 14.66
C VAL A 174 3.97 3.93 14.42
N ILE A 175 4.34 2.91 15.17
CA ILE A 175 5.67 2.34 15.18
C ILE A 175 5.72 1.13 14.25
N GLY A 176 6.46 1.26 13.17
CA GLY A 176 6.70 0.19 12.22
C GLY A 176 7.59 -0.92 12.77
N GLY A 177 8.44 -1.46 11.97
CA GLY A 177 9.36 -2.51 12.41
C GLY A 177 10.58 -2.60 11.52
N SER A 178 11.65 -3.11 12.07
CA SER A 178 12.91 -3.26 11.35
C SER A 178 12.74 -4.00 10.03
N SER A 179 13.36 -3.47 9.00
CA SER A 179 13.42 -4.08 7.67
C SER A 179 14.87 -4.32 7.29
N PHE A 180 15.12 -4.98 6.15
CA PHE A 180 16.48 -5.13 5.64
C PHE A 180 17.18 -3.79 5.37
N ARG A 181 16.40 -2.71 5.18
CA ARG A 181 16.91 -1.37 4.82
C ARG A 181 16.92 -0.36 5.95
N SER A 182 16.12 -0.58 6.98
CA SER A 182 15.95 0.35 8.10
C SER A 182 15.78 -0.41 9.38
N LYS A 183 16.54 -0.03 10.40
CA LYS A 183 16.40 -0.52 11.77
C LYS A 183 15.98 0.67 12.63
N ILE A 184 15.02 0.45 13.50
CA ILE A 184 14.63 1.44 14.50
C ILE A 184 15.70 1.39 15.62
N ASP A 185 16.30 2.53 15.91
CA ASP A 185 17.19 2.70 17.05
C ASP A 185 16.34 2.97 18.32
N PRO A 186 16.39 2.12 19.35
CA PRO A 186 15.60 2.31 20.56
C PRO A 186 15.87 3.62 21.29
N ASN A 187 17.14 4.09 21.31
CA ASN A 187 17.50 5.32 22.00
C ASN A 187 16.93 6.54 21.26
N GLN A 188 17.10 6.58 19.95
CA GLN A 188 16.52 7.63 19.12
C GLN A 188 14.99 7.65 19.21
N LEU A 189 14.35 6.48 19.19
CA LEU A 189 12.90 6.38 19.35
C LEU A 189 12.45 6.89 20.71
N ARG A 190 13.18 6.57 21.77
CA ARG A 190 12.93 7.08 23.15
C ARG A 190 12.93 8.60 23.17
N GLU A 191 13.98 9.21 22.62
CA GLU A 191 14.10 10.68 22.57
C GLU A 191 12.94 11.31 21.78
N GLN A 192 12.59 10.74 20.65
CA GLN A 192 11.48 11.23 19.82
C GLN A 192 10.13 11.12 20.53
N ILE A 193 9.85 10.02 21.22
CA ILE A 193 8.62 9.85 21.99
C ILE A 193 8.57 10.87 23.13
N THR A 194 9.66 11.02 23.89
CA THR A 194 9.75 12.00 24.96
C THR A 194 9.45 13.41 24.46
N ASP A 195 10.06 13.80 23.34
CA ASP A 195 9.87 15.11 22.71
C ASP A 195 8.40 15.35 22.30
N VAL A 196 7.73 14.34 21.75
CA VAL A 196 6.30 14.44 21.40
C VAL A 196 5.44 14.63 22.65
N LEU A 197 5.64 13.80 23.68
CA LEU A 197 4.87 13.86 24.92
C LEU A 197 5.04 15.21 25.65
N GLU A 198 6.26 15.72 25.68
CA GLU A 198 6.57 17.02 26.33
C GLU A 198 6.00 18.21 25.56
N LYS A 199 5.93 18.14 24.24
CA LYS A 199 5.40 19.24 23.40
C LYS A 199 3.87 19.27 23.31
N THR A 200 3.21 18.19 23.67
CA THR A 200 1.75 18.07 23.52
C THR A 200 1.04 17.54 24.77
N PRO A 201 1.33 18.13 25.98
CA PRO A 201 0.83 17.60 27.26
C PRO A 201 -0.70 17.66 27.43
N GLU A 202 -1.37 18.49 26.64
CA GLU A 202 -2.84 18.63 26.64
C GLU A 202 -3.56 17.57 25.78
N HIS A 203 -2.82 16.79 24.99
CA HIS A 203 -3.39 15.74 24.13
C HIS A 203 -3.36 14.36 24.81
N GLU A 204 -4.21 13.47 24.35
CA GLU A 204 -4.02 12.05 24.56
C GLU A 204 -2.94 11.52 23.62
N HIS A 205 -2.10 10.63 24.11
CA HIS A 205 -1.06 9.99 23.32
C HIS A 205 -1.41 8.53 23.10
N TRP A 206 -1.62 8.18 21.85
CA TRP A 206 -1.94 6.82 21.44
C TRP A 206 -0.78 6.20 20.69
N VAL A 207 -0.46 4.94 21.00
CA VAL A 207 0.61 4.24 20.31
C VAL A 207 0.14 2.89 19.78
N THR A 208 0.63 2.54 18.61
CA THR A 208 0.48 1.20 18.06
C THR A 208 1.76 0.71 17.41
N THR A 209 1.95 -0.60 17.43
CA THR A 209 3.08 -1.27 16.79
C THR A 209 2.66 -2.11 15.60
N SER A 210 3.62 -2.61 14.85
CA SER A 210 3.40 -3.44 13.66
C SER A 210 3.83 -4.90 13.90
N ARG A 211 3.41 -5.79 13.01
CA ARG A 211 3.85 -7.19 13.00
C ARG A 211 5.39 -7.37 12.96
N ARG A 212 6.12 -6.34 12.53
CA ARG A 212 7.58 -6.38 12.37
C ARG A 212 8.32 -5.66 13.49
N THR A 213 7.61 -5.06 14.42
CA THR A 213 8.20 -4.41 15.59
C THR A 213 8.89 -5.45 16.46
N THR A 214 10.07 -5.13 16.95
CA THR A 214 10.86 -6.06 17.76
C THR A 214 10.39 -6.07 19.21
N PRO A 215 10.58 -7.18 19.96
CA PRO A 215 10.24 -7.22 21.37
C PRO A 215 10.93 -6.15 22.23
N GLU A 216 12.13 -5.72 21.81
CA GLU A 216 12.87 -4.63 22.45
C GLU A 216 12.12 -3.29 22.36
N ILE A 217 11.57 -2.99 21.17
CA ILE A 217 10.75 -1.79 20.97
C ILE A 217 9.41 -1.91 21.70
N ASP A 218 8.78 -3.09 21.65
CA ASP A 218 7.54 -3.33 22.39
C ASP A 218 7.73 -3.08 23.91
N ALA A 219 8.87 -3.52 24.47
CA ALA A 219 9.23 -3.28 25.89
C ALA A 219 9.50 -1.79 26.17
N LEU A 220 10.24 -1.11 25.28
CA LEU A 220 10.50 0.32 25.39
C LEU A 220 9.20 1.13 25.49
N LEU A 221 8.20 0.82 24.66
CA LEU A 221 6.95 1.55 24.64
C LEU A 221 6.16 1.43 25.96
N GLN A 222 6.33 0.35 26.71
CA GLN A 222 5.67 0.15 27.99
C GLN A 222 6.21 1.07 29.11
N GLU A 223 7.34 1.72 28.89
CA GLU A 223 7.91 2.67 29.86
C GLU A 223 7.25 4.06 29.79
N PHE A 224 6.42 4.31 28.78
CA PHE A 224 5.77 5.61 28.57
C PHE A 224 4.29 5.61 28.99
N PRO A 225 3.78 6.74 29.50
CA PRO A 225 2.41 6.86 29.96
C PRO A 225 1.43 7.18 28.81
N PHE A 226 1.27 6.26 27.88
CA PHE A 226 0.29 6.41 26.79
C PHE A 226 -1.16 6.25 27.31
N ASP A 227 -2.08 7.11 26.85
CA ASP A 227 -3.50 7.01 27.15
C ASP A 227 -4.14 5.78 26.45
N TYR A 228 -3.63 5.42 25.26
CA TYR A 228 -3.97 4.18 24.56
C TYR A 228 -2.73 3.52 23.97
N GLN A 229 -2.56 2.23 24.28
CA GLN A 229 -1.45 1.44 23.77
C GLN A 229 -1.91 0.12 23.19
N LEU A 230 -1.56 -0.12 21.93
CA LEU A 230 -1.81 -1.39 21.26
C LEU A 230 -0.51 -1.98 20.72
N ILE A 231 -0.02 -3.00 21.39
CA ILE A 231 1.15 -3.78 20.97
C ILE A 231 0.68 -4.93 20.09
N TRP A 232 1.06 -4.92 18.82
CA TRP A 232 0.58 -5.88 17.83
C TRP A 232 0.89 -7.34 18.20
N SER A 233 2.04 -7.59 18.82
CA SER A 233 2.44 -8.94 19.29
C SER A 233 1.50 -9.53 20.35
N GLN A 234 0.80 -8.68 21.11
CA GLN A 234 -0.16 -9.06 22.14
C GLN A 234 -1.60 -9.08 21.60
N ASN A 235 -1.94 -8.15 20.73
CA ASN A 235 -3.25 -8.02 20.11
C ASN A 235 -3.10 -7.65 18.63
N PRO A 236 -3.29 -8.58 17.68
CA PRO A 236 -3.08 -8.35 16.25
C PRO A 236 -4.21 -7.53 15.58
N TYR A 237 -4.68 -6.49 16.24
CA TYR A 237 -5.61 -5.52 15.69
C TYR A 237 -4.86 -4.40 14.95
N ASN A 238 -5.44 -3.82 13.90
CA ASN A 238 -4.88 -2.67 13.20
C ASN A 238 -5.70 -1.40 13.48
N PRO A 239 -5.25 -0.52 14.38
CA PRO A 239 -5.96 0.72 14.71
C PRO A 239 -5.66 1.87 13.74
N LEU A 240 -4.70 1.72 12.81
CA LEU A 240 -4.25 2.81 11.94
C LEU A 240 -5.38 3.55 11.22
N PRO A 241 -6.42 2.88 10.67
CA PRO A 241 -7.53 3.59 10.05
C PRO A 241 -8.30 4.51 11.02
N ALA A 242 -8.45 4.06 12.27
CA ALA A 242 -9.07 4.88 13.30
C ALA A 242 -8.18 6.05 13.73
N PHE A 243 -6.88 5.82 13.87
CA PHE A 243 -5.91 6.87 14.17
C PHE A 243 -5.91 7.96 13.08
N ILE A 244 -5.94 7.57 11.81
CA ILE A 244 -6.02 8.50 10.67
C ILE A 244 -7.27 9.39 10.76
N GLU A 245 -8.41 8.86 11.22
CA GLU A 245 -9.66 9.61 11.33
C GLU A 245 -9.75 10.44 12.62
N LEU A 246 -9.24 9.93 13.72
CA LEU A 246 -9.46 10.50 15.05
C LEU A 246 -8.33 11.39 15.56
N CYS A 247 -7.08 11.04 15.26
CA CYS A 247 -5.94 11.81 15.76
C CYS A 247 -5.77 13.12 14.98
N GLU A 248 -5.42 14.18 15.70
CA GLU A 248 -5.13 15.49 15.14
C GLU A 248 -3.79 15.46 14.39
N GLN A 249 -2.80 14.74 14.92
CA GLN A 249 -1.50 14.51 14.31
C GLN A 249 -1.11 13.03 14.38
N LEU A 250 -0.34 12.59 13.39
CA LEU A 250 0.22 11.25 13.33
C LEU A 250 1.73 11.29 13.13
N TYR A 251 2.45 10.64 14.02
CA TYR A 251 3.88 10.37 13.89
C TYR A 251 4.06 8.91 13.46
N ILE A 252 4.61 8.71 12.28
CA ILE A 252 4.77 7.37 11.69
C ILE A 252 6.24 7.14 11.40
N THR A 253 6.81 6.04 11.89
CA THR A 253 8.20 5.69 11.58
C THR A 253 8.41 5.44 10.09
N GLU A 254 9.50 5.93 9.52
CA GLU A 254 9.76 5.95 8.07
C GLU A 254 9.89 4.57 7.40
N ASP A 255 10.18 3.53 8.20
CA ASP A 255 10.32 2.16 7.70
C ASP A 255 9.01 1.56 7.16
N SER A 256 7.88 2.19 7.46
CA SER A 256 6.55 1.73 7.07
C SER A 256 5.93 2.56 5.94
N ALA A 257 6.51 2.48 4.75
CA ALA A 257 6.04 3.20 3.57
C ALA A 257 4.54 3.01 3.26
N SER A 258 3.95 1.85 3.59
CA SER A 258 2.52 1.61 3.39
C SER A 258 1.65 2.38 4.37
N MET A 259 2.05 2.48 5.63
CA MET A 259 1.32 3.25 6.65
C MET A 259 1.38 4.75 6.36
N VAL A 260 2.58 5.25 6.00
CA VAL A 260 2.75 6.64 5.54
C VAL A 260 1.89 6.92 4.32
N SER A 261 1.89 6.01 3.32
CA SER A 261 1.08 6.19 2.11
C SER A 261 -0.42 6.23 2.41
N GLU A 262 -0.90 5.40 3.34
CA GLU A 262 -2.29 5.37 3.76
C GLU A 262 -2.69 6.69 4.44
N ALA A 263 -1.90 7.17 5.38
CA ALA A 263 -2.16 8.42 6.08
C ALA A 263 -2.16 9.63 5.14
N VAL A 264 -1.14 9.75 4.27
CA VAL A 264 -1.04 10.86 3.29
C VAL A 264 -2.18 10.82 2.27
N SER A 265 -2.57 9.64 1.80
CA SER A 265 -3.62 9.51 0.77
C SER A 265 -5.01 9.85 1.30
N TYR A 266 -5.25 9.78 2.60
CA TYR A 266 -6.51 10.19 3.21
C TYR A 266 -6.71 11.71 3.16
N GLY A 267 -5.63 12.50 3.03
CA GLY A 267 -5.71 13.92 2.72
C GLY A 267 -6.18 14.82 3.87
N ARG A 268 -6.07 14.40 5.12
CA ARG A 268 -6.05 15.31 6.26
C ARG A 268 -4.65 15.94 6.31
N SER A 269 -4.40 16.91 5.45
CA SER A 269 -3.29 17.83 5.66
C SER A 269 -3.72 18.83 6.72
N SER A 270 -3.11 18.77 7.86
CA SER A 270 -3.04 19.91 8.77
C SER A 270 -2.24 21.03 8.14
#